data_72e6595c857d58d9494a4160bf07870c
#
_entry.id   72e6595c857d58d9494a4160bf07870c
#
_cell.length_a   1.000
_cell.length_b   1.000
_cell.length_c   1.000
_cell.angle_alpha   90.00
_cell.angle_beta   90.00
_cell.angle_gamma   90.00
#
_symmetry.space_group_name_H-M   'P 1'
#
loop_
_entity.id
_entity.type
_entity.pdbx_description
1 polymer ?
#
loop_
_entity_poly.entity_id
_entity_poly.type
_entity_poly.pdbx_seq_one_letter_code
_entity_poly.pdbx_strand_id
1 'polypeptide(L)'
;DGLVGGRLPLAVGKATKAIEAHLAKPLDLSIEQAAYGMFTIVNNNMVNAIRRVSVERGYDPRDFVLNCAGGATGAHITALAREMGIKRVLVSKLASGLCAYGQIISDVKYNYMAPAPVRLEGAASAAKLDALFKRLEARGTADLMGDGFTQDRITVRRSLDMRYVGQVHECTVDVDPFTLDEAALDQLKAAFHARHEELYTYSEPGSTVEVVNVESAIWGRVDRPKRMSIAAGKGAESAMVGTRDMIFTADGKTRQTPVYAGKALGAGDRIV
;
A
#
# COMPACT_ATOMS: atom_id res chain seq x y z
N ASP A 1 -19.16 18.01 18.19
CA ASP A 1 -17.92 17.93 17.40
C ASP A 1 -16.77 17.41 18.27
N GLY A 2 -16.29 16.21 17.98
CA GLY A 2 -15.22 15.58 18.74
C GLY A 2 -14.68 14.34 18.06
N LEU A 3 -13.48 13.91 18.46
CA LEU A 3 -12.86 12.67 18.06
C LEU A 3 -13.20 11.52 19.02
N VAL A 4 -12.92 10.28 18.63
CA VAL A 4 -13.10 9.09 19.47
C VAL A 4 -14.54 8.98 20.02
N GLY A 5 -15.55 9.14 19.13
CA GLY A 5 -16.96 9.09 19.54
C GLY A 5 -17.39 10.22 20.47
N GLY A 6 -16.78 11.40 20.35
CA GLY A 6 -17.09 12.58 21.17
C GLY A 6 -16.31 12.68 22.49
N ARG A 7 -15.50 11.68 22.83
CA ARG A 7 -14.71 11.69 24.09
C ARG A 7 -13.59 12.73 24.09
N LEU A 8 -13.11 13.14 22.91
CA LEU A 8 -12.12 14.21 22.75
C LEU A 8 -12.78 15.39 22.02
N PRO A 9 -13.25 16.43 22.74
CA PRO A 9 -13.89 17.58 22.13
C PRO A 9 -12.90 18.41 21.31
N LEU A 10 -13.33 18.90 20.16
CA LEU A 10 -12.54 19.80 19.31
C LEU A 10 -12.74 21.24 19.75
N ALA A 11 -11.64 21.99 19.86
CA ALA A 11 -11.66 23.43 20.18
C ALA A 11 -11.94 24.25 18.90
N VAL A 12 -13.14 24.10 18.31
CA VAL A 12 -13.54 24.75 17.06
C VAL A 12 -13.27 26.25 17.06
N GLY A 13 -13.63 26.95 18.16
CA GLY A 13 -13.40 28.39 18.29
C GLY A 13 -11.93 28.82 18.23
N LYS A 14 -10.98 27.95 18.66
CA LYS A 14 -9.54 28.24 18.50
C LYS A 14 -9.13 28.09 17.05
N ALA A 15 -9.60 27.04 16.36
CA ALA A 15 -9.33 26.83 14.93
C ALA A 15 -9.89 28.00 14.09
N THR A 16 -11.14 28.41 14.35
CA THR A 16 -11.77 29.54 13.69
C THR A 16 -10.96 30.83 13.83
N LYS A 17 -10.54 31.18 15.07
CA LYS A 17 -9.70 32.37 15.32
C LYS A 17 -8.36 32.31 14.60
N ALA A 18 -7.73 31.13 14.54
CA ALA A 18 -6.46 30.96 13.85
C ALA A 18 -6.62 31.14 12.33
N ILE A 19 -7.64 30.52 11.74
CA ILE A 19 -7.95 30.68 10.30
C ILE A 19 -8.28 32.14 9.99
N GLU A 20 -9.09 32.78 10.81
CA GLU A 20 -9.44 34.20 10.64
C GLU A 20 -8.20 35.09 10.63
N ALA A 21 -7.33 34.95 11.66
CA ALA A 21 -6.19 35.83 11.84
C ALA A 21 -5.08 35.62 10.78
N HIS A 22 -4.81 34.36 10.42
CA HIS A 22 -3.64 34.00 9.61
C HIS A 22 -3.96 33.81 8.12
N LEU A 23 -5.23 33.61 7.75
CA LEU A 23 -5.60 33.32 6.37
C LEU A 23 -6.75 34.22 5.87
N ALA A 24 -7.89 34.22 6.55
CA ALA A 24 -9.07 34.89 6.03
C ALA A 24 -8.85 36.42 5.91
N LYS A 25 -8.43 37.08 6.99
CA LYS A 25 -8.14 38.53 6.97
C LYS A 25 -7.03 38.94 5.99
N PRO A 26 -5.84 38.30 5.99
CA PRO A 26 -4.77 38.68 5.06
C PRO A 26 -5.12 38.46 3.59
N LEU A 27 -6.02 37.51 3.26
CA LEU A 27 -6.40 37.17 1.90
C LEU A 27 -7.75 37.76 1.46
N ASP A 28 -8.40 38.54 2.31
CA ASP A 28 -9.75 39.11 2.09
C ASP A 28 -10.79 38.01 1.72
N LEU A 29 -10.77 36.92 2.49
CA LEU A 29 -11.66 35.77 2.33
C LEU A 29 -12.59 35.61 3.53
N SER A 30 -13.72 34.93 3.37
CA SER A 30 -14.46 34.41 4.51
C SER A 30 -13.69 33.29 5.21
N ILE A 31 -14.04 32.99 6.46
CA ILE A 31 -13.42 31.89 7.23
C ILE A 31 -13.66 30.55 6.50
N GLU A 32 -14.86 30.35 5.95
CA GLU A 32 -15.26 29.16 5.21
C GLU A 32 -14.47 29.01 3.92
N GLN A 33 -14.28 30.11 3.18
CA GLN A 33 -13.47 30.10 1.96
C GLN A 33 -12.01 29.80 2.26
N ALA A 34 -11.44 30.40 3.30
CA ALA A 34 -10.07 30.13 3.74
C ALA A 34 -9.89 28.67 4.17
N ALA A 35 -10.83 28.12 4.96
CA ALA A 35 -10.83 26.72 5.37
C ALA A 35 -10.96 25.76 4.18
N TYR A 36 -11.83 26.08 3.22
CA TYR A 36 -11.96 25.28 2.01
C TYR A 36 -10.71 25.34 1.12
N GLY A 37 -10.04 26.49 1.06
CA GLY A 37 -8.75 26.64 0.40
C GLY A 37 -7.67 25.71 1.00
N MET A 38 -7.57 25.67 2.33
CA MET A 38 -6.67 24.74 3.02
C MET A 38 -7.00 23.27 2.67
N PHE A 39 -8.29 22.91 2.70
CA PHE A 39 -8.75 21.56 2.33
C PHE A 39 -8.34 21.20 0.90
N THR A 40 -8.50 22.14 -0.04
CA THR A 40 -8.12 21.95 -1.44
C THR A 40 -6.62 21.72 -1.62
N ILE A 41 -5.78 22.51 -0.94
CA ILE A 41 -4.32 22.37 -1.00
C ILE A 41 -3.88 21.00 -0.46
N VAL A 42 -4.43 20.59 0.68
CA VAL A 42 -4.12 19.27 1.27
C VAL A 42 -4.54 18.14 0.33
N ASN A 43 -5.72 18.23 -0.29
CA ASN A 43 -6.16 17.24 -1.29
C ASN A 43 -5.22 17.18 -2.49
N ASN A 44 -4.79 18.31 -3.03
CA ASN A 44 -3.84 18.35 -4.14
C ASN A 44 -2.51 17.69 -3.79
N ASN A 45 -2.00 17.91 -2.57
CA ASN A 45 -0.78 17.26 -2.10
C ASN A 45 -0.97 15.73 -2.02
N MET A 46 -2.12 15.26 -1.53
CA MET A 46 -2.44 13.83 -1.49
C MET A 46 -2.59 13.23 -2.90
N VAL A 47 -3.24 13.93 -3.83
CA VAL A 47 -3.34 13.52 -5.24
C VAL A 47 -1.96 13.35 -5.86
N ASN A 48 -1.05 14.30 -5.62
CA ASN A 48 0.32 14.20 -6.14
C ASN A 48 1.07 13.00 -5.54
N ALA A 49 0.87 12.69 -4.26
CA ALA A 49 1.45 11.51 -3.65
C ALA A 49 0.90 10.20 -4.26
N ILE A 50 -0.41 10.15 -4.56
CA ILE A 50 -1.01 8.99 -5.23
C ILE A 50 -0.49 8.85 -6.66
N ARG A 51 -0.33 9.95 -7.40
CA ARG A 51 0.24 9.94 -8.77
C ARG A 51 1.65 9.35 -8.81
N ARG A 52 2.49 9.64 -7.81
CA ARG A 52 3.84 9.06 -7.71
C ARG A 52 3.86 7.54 -7.60
N VAL A 53 2.89 6.95 -6.92
CA VAL A 53 2.82 5.48 -6.75
C VAL A 53 1.95 4.78 -7.80
N SER A 54 1.31 5.52 -8.69
CA SER A 54 0.46 5.01 -9.77
C SER A 54 0.95 5.49 -11.14
N VAL A 55 0.65 6.72 -11.53
CA VAL A 55 0.92 7.27 -12.87
C VAL A 55 2.41 7.21 -13.21
N GLU A 56 3.30 7.62 -12.30
CA GLU A 56 4.75 7.57 -12.51
C GLU A 56 5.31 6.14 -12.62
N ARG A 57 4.49 5.13 -12.25
CA ARG A 57 4.79 3.71 -12.42
C ARG A 57 4.05 3.06 -13.57
N GLY A 58 3.38 3.85 -14.42
CA GLY A 58 2.65 3.37 -15.59
C GLY A 58 1.24 2.85 -15.32
N TYR A 59 0.69 3.03 -14.12
CA TYR A 59 -0.67 2.60 -13.78
C TYR A 59 -1.68 3.72 -13.97
N ASP A 60 -2.84 3.42 -14.57
CA ASP A 60 -3.97 4.36 -14.63
C ASP A 60 -4.80 4.28 -13.35
N PRO A 61 -4.89 5.37 -12.54
CA PRO A 61 -5.66 5.37 -11.31
C PRO A 61 -7.15 5.06 -11.51
N ARG A 62 -7.70 5.30 -12.69
CA ARG A 62 -9.12 5.07 -13.01
C ARG A 62 -9.50 3.58 -13.03
N ASP A 63 -8.53 2.70 -13.18
CA ASP A 63 -8.72 1.25 -13.15
C ASP A 63 -8.78 0.67 -11.73
N PHE A 64 -8.49 1.49 -10.72
CA PHE A 64 -8.41 1.06 -9.32
C PHE A 64 -9.65 1.45 -8.50
N VAL A 65 -9.75 0.85 -7.33
CA VAL A 65 -10.66 1.23 -6.26
C VAL A 65 -9.86 1.96 -5.19
N LEU A 66 -10.29 3.17 -4.84
CA LEU A 66 -9.63 3.93 -3.77
C LEU A 66 -10.11 3.43 -2.40
N ASN A 67 -9.22 2.90 -1.59
CA ASN A 67 -9.55 2.38 -0.26
C ASN A 67 -9.34 3.44 0.83
N CYS A 68 -10.38 3.67 1.63
CA CYS A 68 -10.36 4.60 2.75
C CYS A 68 -9.79 3.92 3.99
N ALA A 69 -8.62 4.37 4.45
CA ALA A 69 -7.97 3.91 5.68
C ALA A 69 -7.63 5.09 6.58
N GLY A 70 -7.93 4.95 7.86
CA GLY A 70 -7.72 6.00 8.86
C GLY A 70 -8.96 6.84 9.16
N GLY A 71 -8.98 7.46 10.33
CA GLY A 71 -10.17 8.20 10.83
C GLY A 71 -10.47 9.49 10.07
N ALA A 72 -9.45 10.19 9.56
CA ALA A 72 -9.61 11.48 8.86
C ALA A 72 -9.84 11.31 7.35
N THR A 73 -9.41 10.19 6.76
CA THR A 73 -9.45 9.98 5.30
C THR A 73 -10.85 10.11 4.71
N GLY A 74 -11.89 9.74 5.47
CA GLY A 74 -13.28 9.87 5.05
C GLY A 74 -13.69 11.29 4.64
N ALA A 75 -13.06 12.33 5.23
CA ALA A 75 -13.31 13.72 4.87
C ALA A 75 -12.73 14.10 3.49
N HIS A 76 -11.72 13.41 3.02
CA HIS A 76 -10.94 13.76 1.83
C HIS A 76 -11.22 12.84 0.62
N ILE A 77 -11.55 11.58 0.87
CA ILE A 77 -11.46 10.52 -0.13
C ILE A 77 -12.35 10.73 -1.36
N THR A 78 -13.51 11.35 -1.20
CA THR A 78 -14.41 11.66 -2.32
C THR A 78 -13.86 12.77 -3.21
N ALA A 79 -13.20 13.77 -2.62
CA ALA A 79 -12.53 14.84 -3.37
C ALA A 79 -11.34 14.26 -4.17
N LEU A 80 -10.52 13.38 -3.53
CA LEU A 80 -9.41 12.69 -4.18
C LEU A 80 -9.89 11.83 -5.35
N ALA A 81 -10.96 11.04 -5.14
CA ALA A 81 -11.52 10.18 -6.17
C ALA A 81 -12.02 10.98 -7.39
N ARG A 82 -12.69 12.12 -7.15
CA ARG A 82 -13.15 13.02 -8.23
C ARG A 82 -11.99 13.59 -9.02
N GLU A 83 -10.98 14.13 -8.35
CA GLU A 83 -9.81 14.75 -8.98
C GLU A 83 -9.02 13.74 -9.84
N MET A 84 -8.98 12.48 -9.42
CA MET A 84 -8.26 11.41 -10.12
C MET A 84 -9.13 10.63 -11.11
N GLY A 85 -10.41 10.93 -11.22
CA GLY A 85 -11.35 10.19 -12.07
C GLY A 85 -11.65 8.76 -11.60
N ILE A 86 -11.37 8.44 -10.34
CA ILE A 86 -11.61 7.12 -9.75
C ILE A 86 -13.10 6.96 -9.45
N LYS A 87 -13.71 5.95 -10.05
CA LYS A 87 -15.18 5.76 -10.00
C LYS A 87 -15.67 5.07 -8.71
N ARG A 88 -14.80 4.37 -7.99
CA ARG A 88 -15.19 3.56 -6.84
C ARG A 88 -14.32 3.85 -5.63
N VAL A 89 -14.96 4.10 -4.51
CA VAL A 89 -14.33 4.26 -3.19
C VAL A 89 -14.84 3.15 -2.27
N LEU A 90 -13.91 2.47 -1.60
CA LEU A 90 -14.23 1.48 -0.59
C LEU A 90 -14.00 2.08 0.80
N VAL A 91 -15.05 2.11 1.62
CA VAL A 91 -14.96 2.51 3.02
C VAL A 91 -15.35 1.32 3.88
N SER A 92 -14.36 0.66 4.46
CA SER A 92 -14.58 -0.47 5.37
C SER A 92 -15.21 0.00 6.69
N LYS A 93 -16.04 -0.84 7.31
CA LYS A 93 -16.50 -0.60 8.71
C LYS A 93 -15.32 -0.54 9.70
N LEU A 94 -14.16 -1.06 9.32
CA LEU A 94 -12.91 -1.00 10.07
C LEU A 94 -12.00 0.18 9.62
N ALA A 95 -12.47 1.10 8.79
CA ALA A 95 -11.64 2.14 8.17
C ALA A 95 -10.76 2.88 9.18
N SER A 96 -11.29 3.28 10.34
CA SER A 96 -10.54 3.98 11.39
C SER A 96 -9.44 3.15 12.06
N GLY A 97 -9.54 1.84 12.04
CA GLY A 97 -8.57 0.88 12.61
C GLY A 97 -7.91 0.00 11.56
N LEU A 98 -8.05 0.31 10.27
CA LEU A 98 -7.62 -0.58 9.17
C LEU A 98 -6.11 -0.83 9.18
N CYS A 99 -5.30 0.16 9.58
CA CYS A 99 -3.84 -0.03 9.68
C CYS A 99 -3.48 -1.02 10.79
N ALA A 100 -4.08 -0.91 11.97
CA ALA A 100 -3.87 -1.86 13.05
C ALA A 100 -4.38 -3.27 12.68
N TYR A 101 -5.54 -3.35 12.03
CA TYR A 101 -6.06 -4.61 11.50
C TYR A 101 -5.11 -5.21 10.47
N GLY A 102 -4.57 -4.38 9.56
CA GLY A 102 -3.57 -4.81 8.58
C GLY A 102 -2.33 -5.44 9.22
N GLN A 103 -1.81 -4.83 10.29
CA GLN A 103 -0.67 -5.39 11.02
C GLN A 103 -0.98 -6.76 11.66
N ILE A 104 -2.17 -6.92 12.23
CA ILE A 104 -2.57 -8.18 12.87
C ILE A 104 -2.70 -9.33 11.86
N ILE A 105 -3.11 -9.04 10.63
CA ILE A 105 -3.31 -10.05 9.57
C ILE A 105 -2.12 -10.20 8.62
N SER A 106 -1.10 -9.36 8.78
CA SER A 106 0.11 -9.43 7.95
C SER A 106 1.02 -10.54 8.43
N ASP A 107 1.52 -11.32 7.48
CA ASP A 107 2.53 -12.32 7.76
C ASP A 107 3.84 -11.64 8.23
N VAL A 108 4.55 -12.28 9.14
CA VAL A 108 5.89 -11.82 9.57
C VAL A 108 6.88 -12.11 8.44
N LYS A 109 7.68 -11.12 8.06
CA LYS A 109 8.65 -11.26 6.98
C LYS A 109 10.04 -10.87 7.46
N TYR A 110 11.00 -11.75 7.24
CA TYR A 110 12.41 -11.45 7.34
C TYR A 110 13.08 -11.50 5.98
N ASN A 111 13.86 -10.47 5.66
CA ASN A 111 14.68 -10.42 4.45
C ASN A 111 16.14 -10.58 4.85
N TYR A 112 16.81 -11.53 4.22
CA TYR A 112 18.25 -11.74 4.36
C TYR A 112 18.90 -11.59 3.00
N MET A 113 19.92 -10.78 2.95
CA MET A 113 20.70 -10.53 1.74
C MET A 113 22.17 -10.81 2.00
N ALA A 114 22.86 -11.33 1.01
CA ALA A 114 24.30 -11.50 1.04
C ALA A 114 24.90 -11.10 -0.33
N PRO A 115 26.05 -10.40 -0.33
CA PRO A 115 26.78 -10.14 -1.56
C PRO A 115 27.26 -11.47 -2.17
N ALA A 116 27.07 -11.61 -3.47
CA ALA A 116 27.40 -12.79 -4.23
C ALA A 116 27.96 -12.41 -5.60
N PRO A 117 29.14 -11.79 -5.68
CA PRO A 117 29.76 -11.46 -6.96
C PRO A 117 30.18 -12.75 -7.68
N VAL A 118 29.27 -13.32 -8.46
CA VAL A 118 29.42 -14.61 -9.13
C VAL A 118 28.95 -14.48 -10.57
N ARG A 119 29.83 -14.84 -11.53
CA ARG A 119 29.40 -15.04 -12.90
C ARG A 119 28.61 -16.33 -13.02
N LEU A 120 27.53 -16.33 -13.79
CA LEU A 120 26.69 -17.52 -13.96
C LEU A 120 27.34 -18.49 -14.97
N GLU A 121 28.40 -19.15 -14.54
CA GLU A 121 29.22 -20.05 -15.37
C GLU A 121 29.60 -21.29 -14.57
N GLY A 122 29.18 -22.47 -15.07
CA GLY A 122 29.58 -23.78 -14.55
C GLY A 122 29.06 -24.15 -13.16
N ALA A 123 29.21 -25.41 -12.82
CA ALA A 123 28.66 -26.02 -11.59
C ALA A 123 29.15 -25.36 -10.29
N ALA A 124 30.36 -24.81 -10.28
CA ALA A 124 30.91 -24.15 -9.09
C ALA A 124 30.14 -22.88 -8.70
N SER A 125 29.66 -22.09 -9.69
CA SER A 125 28.85 -20.90 -9.42
C SER A 125 27.47 -21.28 -8.90
N ALA A 126 26.84 -22.31 -9.48
CA ALA A 126 25.57 -22.84 -8.97
C ALA A 126 25.67 -23.31 -7.52
N ALA A 127 26.69 -24.12 -7.19
CA ALA A 127 26.91 -24.60 -5.83
C ALA A 127 27.15 -23.47 -4.82
N LYS A 128 27.86 -22.41 -5.22
CA LYS A 128 28.09 -21.23 -4.37
C LYS A 128 26.80 -20.48 -4.07
N LEU A 129 25.96 -20.26 -5.07
CA LEU A 129 24.67 -19.59 -4.90
C LEU A 129 23.71 -20.44 -4.04
N ASP A 130 23.63 -21.75 -4.29
CA ASP A 130 22.81 -22.67 -3.50
C ASP A 130 23.23 -22.70 -2.02
N ALA A 131 24.53 -22.73 -1.74
CA ALA A 131 25.05 -22.65 -0.39
C ALA A 131 24.71 -21.33 0.33
N LEU A 132 24.72 -20.21 -0.40
CA LEU A 132 24.31 -18.91 0.13
C LEU A 132 22.82 -18.89 0.46
N PHE A 133 21.94 -19.36 -0.43
CA PHE A 133 20.52 -19.47 -0.17
C PHE A 133 20.24 -20.33 1.05
N LYS A 134 20.78 -21.53 1.12
CA LYS A 134 20.60 -22.46 2.26
C LYS A 134 21.01 -21.82 3.59
N ARG A 135 22.10 -21.07 3.60
CA ARG A 135 22.56 -20.36 4.79
C ARG A 135 21.59 -19.25 5.23
N LEU A 136 21.10 -18.43 4.29
CA LEU A 136 20.16 -17.35 4.59
C LEU A 136 18.81 -17.91 5.05
N GLU A 137 18.34 -18.96 4.41
CA GLU A 137 17.08 -19.65 4.74
C GLU A 137 17.12 -20.32 6.10
N ALA A 138 18.22 -21.01 6.41
CA ALA A 138 18.41 -21.63 7.72
C ALA A 138 18.37 -20.57 8.84
N ARG A 139 19.01 -19.42 8.63
CA ARG A 139 18.96 -18.31 9.57
C ARG A 139 17.55 -17.76 9.74
N GLY A 140 16.87 -17.41 8.65
CA GLY A 140 15.54 -16.83 8.71
C GLY A 140 14.49 -17.80 9.24
N THR A 141 14.63 -19.09 8.94
CA THR A 141 13.80 -20.14 9.54
C THR A 141 14.00 -20.23 11.04
N ALA A 142 15.25 -20.21 11.52
CA ALA A 142 15.56 -20.24 12.94
C ALA A 142 15.00 -19.01 13.68
N ASP A 143 15.10 -17.82 13.08
CA ASP A 143 14.56 -16.60 13.67
C ASP A 143 13.02 -16.65 13.76
N LEU A 144 12.31 -17.10 12.71
CA LEU A 144 10.85 -17.28 12.77
C LEU A 144 10.41 -18.38 13.75
N MET A 145 11.17 -19.46 13.86
CA MET A 145 10.90 -20.50 14.87
C MET A 145 11.12 -19.94 16.30
N GLY A 146 12.12 -19.08 16.49
CA GLY A 146 12.31 -18.32 17.72
C GLY A 146 11.14 -17.40 18.07
N ASP A 147 10.46 -16.84 17.07
CA ASP A 147 9.23 -16.05 17.23
C ASP A 147 7.97 -16.90 17.44
N GLY A 148 8.10 -18.23 17.46
CA GLY A 148 7.02 -19.17 17.73
C GLY A 148 6.28 -19.72 16.51
N PHE A 149 6.80 -19.50 15.29
CA PHE A 149 6.24 -20.12 14.09
C PHE A 149 6.67 -21.58 13.98
N THR A 150 5.77 -22.44 13.53
CA THR A 150 6.06 -23.84 13.20
C THR A 150 6.52 -23.96 11.74
N GLN A 151 7.29 -24.99 11.42
CA GLN A 151 7.88 -25.20 10.09
C GLN A 151 6.85 -25.19 8.95
N ASP A 152 5.66 -25.73 9.17
CA ASP A 152 4.55 -25.76 8.19
C ASP A 152 3.95 -24.38 7.88
N ARG A 153 4.23 -23.39 8.72
CA ARG A 153 3.83 -21.99 8.55
C ARG A 153 4.90 -21.12 7.93
N ILE A 154 6.09 -21.66 7.68
CA ILE A 154 7.21 -20.94 7.11
C ILE A 154 7.26 -21.18 5.61
N THR A 155 7.36 -20.10 4.84
CA THR A 155 7.57 -20.14 3.38
C THR A 155 8.77 -19.29 3.01
N VAL A 156 9.47 -19.70 1.96
CA VAL A 156 10.66 -19.01 1.46
C VAL A 156 10.44 -18.53 0.03
N ARG A 157 10.92 -17.34 -0.27
CA ARG A 157 11.09 -16.84 -1.63
C ARG A 157 12.53 -16.42 -1.82
N ARG A 158 13.08 -16.77 -2.97
CA ARG A 158 14.44 -16.45 -3.39
C ARG A 158 14.41 -15.38 -4.46
N SER A 159 15.38 -14.50 -4.45
CA SER A 159 15.66 -13.59 -5.57
C SER A 159 17.16 -13.36 -5.72
N LEU A 160 17.56 -12.99 -6.91
CA LEU A 160 18.92 -12.62 -7.28
C LEU A 160 18.91 -11.22 -7.88
N ASP A 161 19.81 -10.35 -7.42
CA ASP A 161 20.12 -9.14 -8.14
C ASP A 161 21.19 -9.46 -9.18
N MET A 162 20.85 -9.28 -10.44
CA MET A 162 21.64 -9.72 -11.58
C MET A 162 21.87 -8.58 -12.55
N ARG A 163 22.99 -8.59 -13.26
CA ARG A 163 23.32 -7.62 -14.30
C ARG A 163 24.24 -8.23 -15.35
N TYR A 164 24.35 -7.60 -16.50
CA TYR A 164 25.47 -7.88 -17.41
C TYR A 164 26.77 -7.36 -16.82
N VAL A 165 27.85 -8.09 -17.01
CA VAL A 165 29.18 -7.64 -16.54
C VAL A 165 29.51 -6.27 -17.14
N GLY A 166 29.82 -5.32 -16.25
CA GLY A 166 30.10 -3.93 -16.62
C GLY A 166 28.91 -2.97 -16.54
N GLN A 167 27.69 -3.45 -16.31
CA GLN A 167 26.54 -2.58 -15.99
C GLN A 167 26.60 -2.06 -14.56
N VAL A 168 26.01 -0.87 -14.36
CA VAL A 168 25.88 -0.23 -13.04
C VAL A 168 24.62 -0.70 -12.31
N HIS A 169 23.51 -0.83 -13.04
CA HIS A 169 22.21 -1.17 -12.47
C HIS A 169 21.92 -2.65 -12.61
N GLU A 170 21.42 -3.23 -11.53
CA GLU A 170 20.94 -4.61 -11.48
C GLU A 170 19.43 -4.71 -11.66
N CYS A 171 18.97 -5.87 -12.12
CA CYS A 171 17.56 -6.27 -12.09
C CYS A 171 17.38 -7.41 -11.09
N THR A 172 16.34 -7.33 -10.28
CA THR A 172 15.95 -8.42 -9.39
C THR A 172 15.16 -9.47 -10.17
N VAL A 173 15.60 -10.73 -10.07
CA VAL A 173 14.98 -11.91 -10.69
C VAL A 173 14.52 -12.85 -9.60
N ASP A 174 13.24 -13.21 -9.59
CA ASP A 174 12.70 -14.21 -8.68
C ASP A 174 13.21 -15.61 -9.09
N VAL A 175 13.53 -16.42 -8.09
CA VAL A 175 14.07 -17.79 -8.27
C VAL A 175 13.18 -18.75 -7.51
N ASP A 176 12.72 -19.79 -8.19
CA ASP A 176 11.99 -20.85 -7.50
C ASP A 176 12.88 -21.54 -6.46
N PRO A 177 12.33 -21.95 -5.29
CA PRO A 177 13.10 -22.57 -4.21
C PRO A 177 13.43 -24.06 -4.53
N PHE A 178 14.24 -24.28 -5.55
CA PHE A 178 14.80 -25.59 -5.92
C PHE A 178 16.32 -25.62 -5.69
N THR A 179 16.92 -26.77 -5.75
CA THR A 179 18.40 -26.89 -5.71
C THR A 179 18.98 -26.29 -6.98
N LEU A 180 19.87 -25.30 -6.82
CA LEU A 180 20.58 -24.71 -7.96
C LEU A 180 21.69 -25.64 -8.40
N ASP A 181 21.51 -26.18 -9.61
CA ASP A 181 22.53 -26.95 -10.32
C ASP A 181 22.96 -26.23 -11.60
N GLU A 182 23.85 -26.82 -12.38
CA GLU A 182 24.34 -26.21 -13.62
C GLU A 182 23.24 -26.02 -14.64
N ALA A 183 22.26 -26.93 -14.70
CA ALA A 183 21.12 -26.81 -15.64
C ALA A 183 20.20 -25.65 -15.27
N ALA A 184 20.08 -25.33 -13.97
CA ALA A 184 19.30 -24.19 -13.52
C ALA A 184 19.90 -22.83 -13.90
N LEU A 185 21.23 -22.76 -14.16
CA LEU A 185 21.88 -21.51 -14.54
C LEU A 185 21.37 -20.97 -15.87
N ASP A 186 21.05 -21.83 -16.85
CA ASP A 186 20.51 -21.40 -18.14
C ASP A 186 19.08 -20.87 -18.02
N GLN A 187 18.28 -21.46 -17.11
CA GLN A 187 16.96 -20.94 -16.79
C GLN A 187 17.06 -19.56 -16.10
N LEU A 188 18.01 -19.37 -15.18
CA LEU A 188 18.26 -18.08 -14.54
C LEU A 188 18.70 -17.01 -15.54
N LYS A 189 19.61 -17.35 -16.48
CA LYS A 189 20.01 -16.43 -17.55
C LYS A 189 18.80 -16.04 -18.42
N ALA A 190 17.97 -17.02 -18.82
CA ALA A 190 16.78 -16.75 -19.60
C ALA A 190 15.79 -15.84 -18.87
N ALA A 191 15.54 -16.10 -17.58
CA ALA A 191 14.69 -15.26 -16.73
C ALA A 191 15.25 -13.84 -16.60
N PHE A 192 16.57 -13.70 -16.41
CA PHE A 192 17.24 -12.41 -16.37
C PHE A 192 17.11 -11.66 -17.70
N HIS A 193 17.36 -12.28 -18.84
CA HIS A 193 17.21 -11.63 -20.14
C HIS A 193 15.78 -11.14 -20.37
N ALA A 194 14.78 -11.95 -20.04
CA ALA A 194 13.37 -11.56 -20.15
C ALA A 194 13.04 -10.36 -19.22
N ARG A 195 13.53 -10.38 -17.98
CA ARG A 195 13.32 -9.29 -17.03
C ARG A 195 14.03 -8.00 -17.44
N HIS A 196 15.24 -8.11 -17.97
CA HIS A 196 16.01 -6.98 -18.46
C HIS A 196 15.32 -6.31 -19.67
N GLU A 197 14.80 -7.12 -20.59
CA GLU A 197 14.06 -6.63 -21.77
C GLU A 197 12.74 -5.94 -21.35
N GLU A 198 12.04 -6.47 -20.36
CA GLU A 198 10.84 -5.84 -19.81
C GLU A 198 11.12 -4.46 -19.20
N LEU A 199 12.24 -4.31 -18.48
CA LEU A 199 12.60 -3.07 -17.79
C LEU A 199 13.28 -2.04 -18.68
N TYR A 200 14.14 -2.49 -19.59
CA TYR A 200 15.04 -1.62 -20.38
C TYR A 200 14.77 -1.69 -21.90
N THR A 201 13.81 -2.50 -22.35
CA THR A 201 13.43 -2.67 -23.77
C THR A 201 14.50 -3.30 -24.66
N TYR A 202 15.53 -3.92 -24.07
CA TYR A 202 16.55 -4.70 -24.80
C TYR A 202 17.13 -5.79 -23.90
N SER A 203 17.73 -6.81 -24.53
CA SER A 203 18.51 -7.86 -23.87
C SER A 203 19.74 -8.22 -24.72
N GLU A 204 20.77 -8.76 -24.08
CA GLU A 204 22.02 -9.16 -24.72
C GLU A 204 22.36 -10.62 -24.36
N PRO A 205 21.71 -11.62 -25.02
CA PRO A 205 21.90 -13.03 -24.65
C PRO A 205 23.32 -13.56 -24.81
N GLY A 206 24.19 -12.88 -25.60
CA GLY A 206 25.60 -13.22 -25.76
C GLY A 206 26.53 -12.64 -24.69
N SER A 207 26.03 -11.75 -23.83
CA SER A 207 26.84 -11.11 -22.80
C SER A 207 26.87 -11.92 -21.51
N THR A 208 28.01 -11.88 -20.81
CA THR A 208 28.17 -12.55 -19.52
C THR A 208 27.28 -11.93 -18.46
N VAL A 209 26.52 -12.76 -17.74
CA VAL A 209 25.65 -12.35 -16.63
C VAL A 209 26.34 -12.65 -15.32
N GLU A 210 26.27 -11.70 -14.38
CA GLU A 210 26.77 -11.86 -13.02
C GLU A 210 25.64 -11.61 -11.99
N VAL A 211 25.69 -12.33 -10.90
CA VAL A 211 24.91 -12.07 -9.69
C VAL A 211 25.69 -11.07 -8.84
N VAL A 212 24.99 -10.11 -8.28
CA VAL A 212 25.51 -9.11 -7.34
C VAL A 212 25.15 -9.50 -5.92
N ASN A 213 23.88 -9.81 -5.69
CA ASN A 213 23.35 -10.21 -4.37
C ASN A 213 22.44 -11.44 -4.49
N VAL A 214 22.42 -12.19 -3.40
CA VAL A 214 21.42 -13.23 -3.12
C VAL A 214 20.50 -12.73 -2.04
N GLU A 215 19.18 -12.77 -2.27
CA GLU A 215 18.19 -12.42 -1.27
C GLU A 215 17.26 -13.62 -1.00
N SER A 216 17.00 -13.87 0.28
CA SER A 216 15.96 -14.79 0.74
C SER A 216 14.96 -14.04 1.61
N ALA A 217 13.71 -14.02 1.19
CA ALA A 217 12.60 -13.55 1.99
C ALA A 217 11.91 -14.75 2.65
N ILE A 218 11.91 -14.78 3.99
CA ILE A 218 11.32 -15.85 4.77
C ILE A 218 10.06 -15.32 5.45
N TRP A 219 8.94 -16.00 5.26
CA TRP A 219 7.63 -15.57 5.72
C TRP A 219 7.07 -16.53 6.75
N GLY A 220 6.67 -16.02 7.91
CA GLY A 220 5.89 -16.73 8.92
C GLY A 220 4.41 -16.37 8.76
N ARG A 221 3.58 -17.34 8.37
CA ARG A 221 2.15 -17.15 8.12
C ARG A 221 1.39 -17.05 9.43
N VAL A 222 0.67 -15.92 9.63
CA VAL A 222 -0.21 -15.71 10.79
C VAL A 222 -1.62 -16.23 10.56
N ASP A 223 -2.33 -16.54 11.65
CA ASP A 223 -3.75 -16.87 11.58
C ASP A 223 -4.56 -15.62 11.28
N ARG A 224 -5.38 -15.69 10.26
CA ARG A 224 -6.22 -14.58 9.85
C ARG A 224 -7.62 -14.70 10.44
N PRO A 225 -8.20 -13.59 10.98
CA PRO A 225 -9.57 -13.61 11.47
C PRO A 225 -10.55 -14.05 10.38
N LYS A 226 -11.56 -14.82 10.77
CA LYS A 226 -12.63 -15.19 9.84
C LYS A 226 -13.38 -13.94 9.39
N ARG A 227 -13.74 -13.90 8.09
CA ARG A 227 -14.58 -12.82 7.55
C ARG A 227 -15.94 -12.85 8.24
N MET A 228 -16.37 -11.73 8.79
CA MET A 228 -17.71 -11.58 9.34
C MET A 228 -18.68 -11.25 8.21
N SER A 229 -19.82 -11.92 8.17
CA SER A 229 -20.93 -11.54 7.30
C SER A 229 -21.64 -10.32 7.87
N ILE A 230 -22.05 -9.41 6.99
CA ILE A 230 -22.88 -8.26 7.36
C ILE A 230 -24.34 -8.70 7.14
N ALA A 231 -25.19 -8.53 8.15
CA ALA A 231 -26.61 -8.79 8.04
C ALA A 231 -27.25 -7.92 6.94
N ALA A 232 -28.34 -8.43 6.35
CA ALA A 232 -29.11 -7.67 5.37
C ALA A 232 -29.57 -6.32 5.97
N GLY A 233 -29.54 -5.29 5.15
CA GLY A 233 -30.01 -3.96 5.53
C GLY A 233 -31.52 -3.88 5.68
N LYS A 234 -31.97 -2.86 6.40
CA LYS A 234 -33.40 -2.54 6.60
C LYS A 234 -33.83 -1.29 5.82
N GLY A 235 -32.99 -0.86 4.87
CA GLY A 235 -33.09 0.41 4.16
C GLY A 235 -32.27 1.51 4.82
N ALA A 236 -31.57 2.30 3.99
CA ALA A 236 -30.66 3.34 4.48
C ALA A 236 -31.35 4.39 5.36
N GLU A 237 -32.64 4.66 5.11
CA GLU A 237 -33.44 5.61 5.89
C GLU A 237 -33.51 5.24 7.38
N SER A 238 -33.55 3.95 7.69
CA SER A 238 -33.55 3.45 9.08
C SER A 238 -32.26 3.76 9.83
N ALA A 239 -31.18 4.05 9.11
CA ALA A 239 -29.88 4.41 9.64
C ALA A 239 -29.66 5.92 9.74
N MET A 240 -30.59 6.76 9.24
CA MET A 240 -30.48 8.21 9.29
C MET A 240 -30.58 8.71 10.74
N VAL A 241 -29.63 9.52 11.15
CA VAL A 241 -29.57 10.07 12.52
C VAL A 241 -29.78 11.59 12.56
N GLY A 242 -29.90 12.24 11.43
CA GLY A 242 -30.14 13.68 11.31
C GLY A 242 -29.50 14.29 10.08
N THR A 243 -29.39 15.60 10.07
CA THR A 243 -28.71 16.39 9.05
C THR A 243 -27.65 17.28 9.67
N ARG A 244 -26.68 17.71 8.89
CA ARG A 244 -25.67 18.70 9.29
C ARG A 244 -25.32 19.61 8.11
N ASP A 245 -24.92 20.84 8.44
CA ASP A 245 -24.38 21.76 7.45
C ASP A 245 -22.98 21.32 7.00
N MET A 246 -22.78 21.23 5.69
CA MET A 246 -21.50 20.91 5.08
C MET A 246 -21.20 21.84 3.92
N ILE A 247 -19.92 22.11 3.68
CA ILE A 247 -19.41 22.92 2.58
C ILE A 247 -18.68 22.00 1.62
N PHE A 248 -19.10 21.98 0.33
CA PHE A 248 -18.55 21.13 -0.71
C PHE A 248 -17.89 21.92 -1.85
N THR A 249 -18.02 23.24 -1.85
CA THR A 249 -17.62 24.12 -2.96
C THR A 249 -16.90 25.36 -2.42
N ALA A 250 -16.05 25.94 -3.29
CA ALA A 250 -15.24 27.12 -2.95
C ALA A 250 -16.05 28.40 -2.66
N ASP A 251 -17.35 28.42 -2.99
CA ASP A 251 -18.23 29.54 -2.70
C ASP A 251 -18.58 29.67 -1.21
N GLY A 252 -18.15 28.70 -0.38
CA GLY A 252 -18.38 28.69 1.06
C GLY A 252 -19.84 28.44 1.47
N LYS A 253 -20.73 28.11 0.54
CA LYS A 253 -22.16 27.89 0.83
C LYS A 253 -22.37 26.55 1.54
N THR A 254 -23.14 26.62 2.60
CA THR A 254 -23.56 25.42 3.35
C THR A 254 -24.68 24.68 2.63
N ARG A 255 -24.67 23.36 2.77
CA ARG A 255 -25.73 22.46 2.29
C ARG A 255 -26.13 21.51 3.42
N GLN A 256 -27.42 21.40 3.65
CA GLN A 256 -27.98 20.40 4.56
C GLN A 256 -27.69 19.01 4.03
N THR A 257 -26.92 18.25 4.77
CA THR A 257 -26.43 16.93 4.33
C THR A 257 -26.90 15.87 5.33
N PRO A 258 -27.57 14.80 4.85
CA PRO A 258 -28.04 13.73 5.73
C PRO A 258 -26.86 12.96 6.34
N VAL A 259 -27.01 12.57 7.60
CA VAL A 259 -26.02 11.80 8.36
C VAL A 259 -26.60 10.44 8.71
N TYR A 260 -25.83 9.40 8.41
CA TYR A 260 -26.22 8.01 8.66
C TYR A 260 -25.30 7.35 9.69
N ALA A 261 -25.87 6.55 10.57
CA ALA A 261 -25.11 5.72 11.49
C ALA A 261 -24.56 4.49 10.75
N GLY A 262 -23.25 4.47 10.42
CA GLY A 262 -22.63 3.39 9.66
C GLY A 262 -22.78 2.00 10.29
N LYS A 263 -22.98 1.91 11.62
CA LYS A 263 -23.26 0.65 12.31
C LYS A 263 -24.66 0.08 12.01
N ALA A 264 -25.61 0.95 11.66
CA ALA A 264 -26.99 0.55 11.34
C ALA A 264 -27.17 0.16 9.87
N LEU A 265 -26.23 0.54 8.99
CA LEU A 265 -26.25 0.15 7.59
C LEU A 265 -25.92 -1.34 7.43
N GLY A 266 -26.75 -2.06 6.71
CA GLY A 266 -26.62 -3.47 6.40
C GLY A 266 -26.24 -3.74 4.93
N ALA A 267 -26.12 -5.02 4.59
CA ALA A 267 -25.83 -5.41 3.21
C ALA A 267 -27.04 -5.09 2.30
N GLY A 268 -26.76 -4.43 1.17
CA GLY A 268 -27.78 -4.04 0.20
C GLY A 268 -28.42 -2.66 0.44
N ASP A 269 -28.20 -2.00 1.58
CA ASP A 269 -28.67 -0.63 1.79
C ASP A 269 -27.99 0.32 0.81
N ARG A 270 -28.77 1.26 0.27
CA ARG A 270 -28.31 2.28 -0.67
C ARG A 270 -28.70 3.68 -0.18
N ILE A 271 -27.77 4.61 -0.22
CA ILE A 271 -27.99 6.04 0.01
C ILE A 271 -27.98 6.68 -1.38
N VAL A 272 -29.04 7.38 -1.74
CA VAL A 272 -29.20 8.07 -3.03
C VAL A 272 -29.05 9.57 -2.84
#